data_104d18330eec03eaf936db1280c8f6bc
#
_entry.id   104d18330eec03eaf936db1280c8f6bc
#
_cell.length_a   1.000
_cell.length_b   1.000
_cell.length_c   1.000
_cell.angle_alpha   90.00
_cell.angle_beta   90.00
_cell.angle_gamma   90.00
#
_symmetry.space_group_name_H-M   'P 1'
#
loop_
_entity.id
_entity.type
_entity.pdbx_description
1 polymer ?
#
loop_
_entity_poly.entity_id
_entity_poly.type
_entity_poly.pdbx_seq_one_letter_code
_entity_poly.pdbx_strand_id
1 'polypeptide(L)'
;MRGDATLMRELTQAERDALGQPNPVDITTTGRRSRQPRRIEIWAHLIEDRIFITSSPGRRNWYANMLAQPDIVLHVKHGTKSDIPVTARPIIDPDERHATFDRIQNLSVYRSRMTLPIAQRIEGSCLVEITLRDA
;
A
#
# COMPACT_ATOMS: atom_id res chain seq x y z
N MET A 1 -6.74 -27.74 9.45
CA MET A 1 -5.91 -27.89 8.27
C MET A 1 -5.63 -26.52 7.66
N ARG A 2 -4.51 -26.38 7.05
CA ARG A 2 -4.08 -25.10 6.50
C ARG A 2 -4.31 -24.97 5.00
N GLY A 3 -5.36 -25.62 4.48
CA GLY A 3 -5.64 -25.58 3.06
C GLY A 3 -5.75 -24.17 2.50
N ASP A 4 -6.44 -23.30 3.20
CA ASP A 4 -6.60 -21.92 2.77
C ASP A 4 -5.27 -21.18 2.77
N ALA A 5 -4.44 -21.40 3.79
CA ALA A 5 -3.14 -20.76 3.86
C ALA A 5 -2.22 -21.21 2.73
N THR A 6 -2.36 -22.46 2.26
CA THR A 6 -1.53 -22.96 1.15
C THR A 6 -1.97 -22.37 -0.18
N LEU A 7 -3.19 -21.85 -0.28
CA LEU A 7 -3.70 -21.20 -1.49
C LEU A 7 -3.37 -19.71 -1.54
N MET A 8 -2.94 -19.12 -0.43
CA MET A 8 -2.63 -17.70 -0.36
C MET A 8 -1.13 -17.48 -0.47
N ARG A 9 -0.76 -16.55 -1.34
CA ARG A 9 0.63 -16.16 -1.44
C ARG A 9 1.04 -15.40 -0.19
N GLU A 10 2.22 -15.71 0.31
CA GLU A 10 2.83 -14.98 1.41
C GLU A 10 4.06 -14.23 0.90
N LEU A 11 4.44 -13.17 1.61
CA LEU A 11 5.67 -12.47 1.31
C LEU A 11 6.87 -13.37 1.61
N THR A 12 7.86 -13.33 0.74
CA THR A 12 9.16 -13.94 1.03
C THR A 12 9.89 -13.08 2.07
N GLN A 13 10.92 -13.64 2.70
CA GLN A 13 11.72 -12.87 3.65
C GLN A 13 12.38 -11.67 2.95
N ALA A 14 12.87 -11.85 1.73
CA ALA A 14 13.47 -10.75 0.96
C ALA A 14 12.46 -9.63 0.71
N GLU A 15 11.22 -9.97 0.39
CA GLU A 15 10.15 -9.00 0.20
C GLU A 15 9.83 -8.27 1.50
N ARG A 16 9.75 -8.99 2.62
CA ARG A 16 9.52 -8.38 3.94
C ARG A 16 10.65 -7.41 4.30
N ASP A 17 11.88 -7.81 4.08
CA ASP A 17 13.02 -6.96 4.36
C ASP A 17 12.98 -5.69 3.51
N ALA A 18 12.66 -5.83 2.23
CA ALA A 18 12.58 -4.69 1.32
C ALA A 18 11.46 -3.72 1.73
N LEU A 19 10.29 -4.25 2.05
CA LEU A 19 9.14 -3.43 2.43
C LEU A 19 9.30 -2.80 3.81
N GLY A 20 10.15 -3.36 4.67
CA GLY A 20 10.47 -2.80 5.98
C GLY A 20 11.45 -1.66 5.94
N GLN A 21 12.07 -1.38 4.79
CA GLN A 21 13.03 -0.28 4.63
C GLN A 21 12.32 0.96 4.07
N PRO A 22 12.88 2.17 4.29
CA PRO A 22 12.27 3.41 3.81
C PRO A 22 12.54 3.64 2.32
N ASN A 23 12.15 2.70 1.48
CA ASN A 23 12.32 2.76 0.03
C ASN A 23 10.96 2.80 -0.64
N PRO A 24 10.83 3.53 -1.75
CA PRO A 24 9.59 3.51 -2.52
C PRO A 24 9.41 2.19 -3.27
N VAL A 25 8.17 1.93 -3.62
CA VAL A 25 7.78 0.82 -4.49
C VAL A 25 7.05 1.40 -5.69
N ASP A 26 6.76 0.57 -6.68
CA ASP A 26 5.83 0.94 -7.73
C ASP A 26 4.54 0.14 -7.57
N ILE A 27 3.45 0.72 -8.05
CA ILE A 27 2.20 -0.01 -8.23
C ILE A 27 1.73 0.18 -9.66
N THR A 28 1.08 -0.84 -10.21
CA THR A 28 0.39 -0.75 -11.49
C THR A 28 -1.09 -0.86 -11.25
N THR A 29 -1.82 0.20 -11.60
CA THR A 29 -3.28 0.22 -11.56
C THR A 29 -3.80 0.17 -13.00
N THR A 30 -5.09 -0.16 -13.16
CA THR A 30 -5.75 -0.10 -14.46
C THR A 30 -6.44 1.25 -14.62
N GLY A 31 -6.13 1.97 -15.65
CA GLY A 31 -6.78 3.25 -15.93
C GLY A 31 -8.28 3.07 -16.05
N ARG A 32 -9.05 3.83 -15.24
CA ARG A 32 -10.50 3.66 -15.18
C ARG A 32 -11.22 4.04 -16.47
N ARG A 33 -10.56 4.86 -17.28
CA ARG A 33 -11.10 5.29 -18.59
C ARG A 33 -10.39 4.62 -19.75
N SER A 34 -9.06 4.63 -19.72
CA SER A 34 -8.24 4.10 -20.81
C SER A 34 -8.19 2.59 -20.84
N ARG A 35 -8.44 1.93 -19.71
CA ARG A 35 -8.27 0.49 -19.51
C ARG A 35 -6.81 0.03 -19.69
N GLN A 36 -5.87 0.97 -19.72
CA GLN A 36 -4.46 0.68 -19.89
C GLN A 36 -3.77 0.65 -18.53
N PRO A 37 -2.68 -0.16 -18.40
CA PRO A 37 -1.92 -0.18 -17.15
C PRO A 37 -1.23 1.16 -16.91
N ARG A 38 -1.22 1.57 -15.65
CA ARG A 38 -0.57 2.81 -15.21
C ARG A 38 0.35 2.46 -14.05
N ARG A 39 1.64 2.63 -14.25
CA ARG A 39 2.66 2.35 -13.22
C ARG A 39 3.16 3.64 -12.61
N ILE A 40 3.17 3.72 -11.29
CA ILE A 40 3.63 4.89 -10.56
C ILE A 40 4.48 4.48 -9.38
N GLU A 41 5.32 5.39 -8.90
CA GLU A 41 6.09 5.20 -7.67
C GLU A 41 5.30 5.72 -6.48
N ILE A 42 5.33 5.01 -5.36
CA ILE A 42 4.58 5.35 -4.17
C ILE A 42 5.28 4.79 -2.93
N TRP A 43 4.90 5.30 -1.76
CA TRP A 43 5.41 4.77 -0.50
C TRP A 43 4.47 3.70 0.05
N ALA A 44 5.06 2.56 0.46
CA ALA A 44 4.36 1.49 1.13
C ALA A 44 4.95 1.29 2.52
N HIS A 45 4.11 0.85 3.45
CA HIS A 45 4.51 0.64 4.84
C HIS A 45 4.09 -0.77 5.25
N LEU A 46 5.04 -1.56 5.76
CA LEU A 46 4.77 -2.89 6.29
C LEU A 46 4.64 -2.81 7.81
N ILE A 47 3.49 -3.20 8.33
CA ILE A 47 3.21 -3.22 9.77
C ILE A 47 2.59 -4.57 10.10
N GLU A 48 3.31 -5.39 10.84
CA GLU A 48 2.82 -6.69 11.32
C GLU A 48 2.21 -7.53 10.18
N ASP A 49 2.94 -7.66 9.07
CA ASP A 49 2.51 -8.42 7.89
C ASP A 49 1.36 -7.79 7.10
N ARG A 50 0.96 -6.56 7.44
CA ARG A 50 -0.03 -5.80 6.67
C ARG A 50 0.68 -4.70 5.91
N ILE A 51 0.27 -4.50 4.67
CA ILE A 51 0.90 -3.52 3.78
C ILE A 51 -0.08 -2.38 3.55
N PHE A 52 0.38 -1.15 3.78
CA PHE A 52 -0.42 0.05 3.60
C PHE A 52 0.25 0.98 2.59
N ILE A 53 -0.54 1.60 1.74
CA ILE A 53 -0.10 2.63 0.80
C ILE A 53 -0.72 3.94 1.23
N THR A 54 0.11 4.98 1.28
CA THR A 54 -0.35 6.33 1.63
C THR A 54 0.13 7.33 0.59
N SER A 55 -0.55 8.47 0.54
CA SER A 55 -0.08 9.61 -0.21
C SER A 55 -0.35 10.88 0.58
N SER A 56 0.27 11.99 0.17
CA SER A 56 -0.06 13.30 0.71
C SER A 56 -1.52 13.66 0.40
N PRO A 57 -2.13 14.57 1.15
CA PRO A 57 -3.49 15.01 0.86
C PRO A 57 -3.65 15.49 -0.58
N GLY A 58 -4.84 15.24 -1.14
CA GLY A 58 -5.19 15.64 -2.49
C GLY A 58 -5.75 14.50 -3.32
N ARG A 59 -6.25 14.86 -4.50
CA ARG A 59 -6.79 13.87 -5.43
C ARG A 59 -5.66 13.13 -6.12
N ARG A 60 -5.84 11.82 -6.30
CA ARG A 60 -4.85 10.97 -6.98
C ARG A 60 -5.54 10.10 -8.01
N ASN A 61 -4.99 10.09 -9.21
CA ASN A 61 -5.51 9.23 -10.29
C ASN A 61 -5.38 7.76 -9.94
N TRP A 62 -4.26 7.35 -9.33
CA TRP A 62 -4.07 5.96 -8.95
C TRP A 62 -5.14 5.50 -7.97
N TYR A 63 -5.54 6.37 -7.06
CA TYR A 63 -6.58 6.04 -6.07
C TYR A 63 -7.93 5.83 -6.76
N ALA A 64 -8.30 6.75 -7.65
CA ALA A 64 -9.56 6.61 -8.41
C ALA A 64 -9.54 5.37 -9.31
N ASN A 65 -8.41 5.08 -9.94
CA ASN A 65 -8.26 3.87 -10.76
C ASN A 65 -8.45 2.61 -9.91
N MET A 66 -7.87 2.60 -8.72
CA MET A 66 -7.95 1.47 -7.80
C MET A 66 -9.35 1.27 -7.25
N LEU A 67 -10.10 2.35 -7.00
CA LEU A 67 -11.50 2.24 -6.60
C LEU A 67 -12.34 1.57 -7.69
N ALA A 68 -12.04 1.84 -8.96
CA ALA A 68 -12.75 1.23 -10.08
C ALA A 68 -12.30 -0.21 -10.33
N GLN A 69 -11.01 -0.49 -10.15
CA GLN A 69 -10.46 -1.85 -10.32
C GLN A 69 -9.44 -2.11 -9.20
N PRO A 70 -9.86 -2.80 -8.13
CA PRO A 70 -9.03 -3.00 -6.95
C PRO A 70 -7.91 -4.04 -7.12
N ASP A 71 -7.94 -4.84 -8.16
CA ASP A 71 -6.86 -5.79 -8.44
C ASP A 71 -5.74 -5.04 -9.12
N ILE A 72 -4.62 -4.94 -8.43
CA ILE A 72 -3.44 -4.17 -8.88
C ILE A 72 -2.19 -5.02 -8.70
N VAL A 73 -1.05 -4.49 -9.10
CA VAL A 73 0.24 -5.17 -8.91
C VAL A 73 1.16 -4.28 -8.11
N LEU A 74 1.76 -4.86 -7.08
CA LEU A 74 2.80 -4.21 -6.28
C LEU A 74 4.15 -4.64 -6.83
N HIS A 75 5.02 -3.67 -7.11
CA HIS A 75 6.37 -3.94 -7.59
C HIS A 75 7.38 -3.55 -6.53
N VAL A 76 8.03 -4.53 -5.92
CA VAL A 76 9.18 -4.31 -5.06
C VAL A 76 10.40 -4.14 -5.98
N LYS A 77 11.19 -3.09 -5.77
CA LYS A 77 12.29 -2.76 -6.67
C LYS A 77 13.60 -2.44 -5.96
N HIS A 78 13.59 -2.32 -4.65
CA HIS A 78 14.80 -2.12 -3.84
C HIS A 78 15.00 -3.33 -2.94
N GLY A 79 16.23 -3.80 -2.83
CA GLY A 79 16.56 -4.98 -2.05
C GLY A 79 16.28 -6.30 -2.75
N THR A 80 15.16 -6.40 -3.41
CA THR A 80 14.79 -7.51 -4.29
C THR A 80 13.85 -6.97 -5.34
N LYS A 81 13.59 -7.75 -6.38
CA LYS A 81 12.63 -7.40 -7.44
C LYS A 81 11.52 -8.42 -7.46
N SER A 82 10.31 -7.97 -7.26
CA SER A 82 9.13 -8.84 -7.26
C SER A 82 7.92 -8.10 -7.79
N ASP A 83 7.13 -8.78 -8.61
CA ASP A 83 5.84 -8.31 -9.06
C ASP A 83 4.77 -9.14 -8.35
N ILE A 84 4.01 -8.50 -7.48
CA ILE A 84 3.13 -9.19 -6.56
C ILE A 84 1.68 -8.80 -6.85
N PRO A 85 0.82 -9.75 -7.27
CA PRO A 85 -0.60 -9.44 -7.42
C PRO A 85 -1.22 -9.19 -6.05
N VAL A 86 -1.95 -8.07 -5.95
CA VAL A 86 -2.58 -7.67 -4.69
C VAL A 86 -3.98 -7.12 -4.96
N THR A 87 -4.79 -7.10 -3.91
CA THR A 87 -6.11 -6.47 -3.94
C THR A 87 -6.08 -5.27 -3.00
N ALA A 88 -6.53 -4.13 -3.48
CA ALA A 88 -6.54 -2.89 -2.74
C ALA A 88 -7.86 -2.70 -2.00
N ARG A 89 -7.77 -2.29 -0.74
CA ARG A 89 -8.93 -1.96 0.08
C ARG A 89 -8.74 -0.55 0.63
N PRO A 90 -9.49 0.44 0.14
CA PRO A 90 -9.41 1.78 0.71
C PRO A 90 -9.89 1.77 2.16
N ILE A 91 -9.15 2.47 3.01
CA ILE A 91 -9.53 2.60 4.42
C ILE A 91 -10.24 3.92 4.57
N ILE A 92 -11.56 3.86 4.76
CA ILE A 92 -12.42 5.04 4.79
C ILE A 92 -13.06 5.27 6.17
N ASP A 93 -13.16 4.24 7.00
CA ASP A 93 -13.71 4.40 8.35
C ASP A 93 -12.82 5.33 9.17
N PRO A 94 -13.38 6.38 9.80
CA PRO A 94 -12.56 7.36 10.52
C PRO A 94 -11.71 6.76 11.64
N ASP A 95 -12.26 5.83 12.40
CA ASP A 95 -11.52 5.20 13.49
C ASP A 95 -10.39 4.33 12.97
N GLU A 96 -10.65 3.54 11.93
CA GLU A 96 -9.63 2.73 11.31
C GLU A 96 -8.54 3.61 10.70
N ARG A 97 -8.91 4.69 10.03
CA ARG A 97 -7.94 5.63 9.47
C ARG A 97 -7.04 6.22 10.55
N HIS A 98 -7.64 6.68 11.64
CA HIS A 98 -6.88 7.26 12.75
C HIS A 98 -5.88 6.23 13.31
N ALA A 99 -6.35 5.05 13.61
CA ALA A 99 -5.50 4.00 14.19
C ALA A 99 -4.36 3.63 13.25
N THR A 100 -4.64 3.53 11.95
CA THR A 100 -3.64 3.15 10.95
C THR A 100 -2.58 4.24 10.77
N PHE A 101 -3.01 5.50 10.64
CA PHE A 101 -2.05 6.61 10.53
C PHE A 101 -1.20 6.76 11.77
N ASP A 102 -1.78 6.53 12.96
CA ASP A 102 -1.02 6.57 14.20
C ASP A 102 0.09 5.52 14.19
N ARG A 103 -0.21 4.33 13.74
CA ARG A 103 0.79 3.25 13.64
C ARG A 103 1.88 3.58 12.63
N ILE A 104 1.51 4.11 11.47
CA ILE A 104 2.48 4.48 10.44
C ILE A 104 3.42 5.59 10.97
N GLN A 105 2.83 6.60 11.60
CA GLN A 105 3.57 7.73 12.16
C GLN A 105 4.58 7.30 13.23
N ASN A 106 4.27 6.21 13.94
CA ASN A 106 5.15 5.71 14.99
C ASN A 106 6.26 4.80 14.49
N LEU A 107 6.31 4.48 13.19
CA LEU A 107 7.45 3.79 12.61
C LEU A 107 8.66 4.73 12.59
N SER A 108 9.74 4.32 13.24
CA SER A 108 10.91 5.16 13.41
C SER A 108 11.51 5.64 12.09
N VAL A 109 11.46 4.78 11.05
CA VAL A 109 12.02 5.08 9.73
C VAL A 109 11.28 6.21 9.01
N TYR A 110 10.04 6.49 9.39
CA TYR A 110 9.21 7.49 8.72
C TYR A 110 8.94 8.74 9.56
N ARG A 111 9.24 8.69 10.85
CA ARG A 111 8.87 9.76 11.78
C ARG A 111 9.39 11.12 11.35
N SER A 112 10.63 11.18 10.90
CA SER A 112 11.25 12.44 10.48
C SER A 112 10.73 12.98 9.16
N ARG A 113 9.99 12.17 8.41
CA ARG A 113 9.46 12.55 7.10
C ARG A 113 8.03 13.06 7.16
N MET A 114 7.37 12.90 8.29
CA MET A 114 5.97 13.30 8.45
C MET A 114 5.91 14.73 8.95
N THR A 115 5.69 15.65 8.02
CA THR A 115 5.68 17.08 8.30
C THR A 115 4.29 17.64 8.55
N LEU A 116 3.22 16.91 8.16
CA LEU A 116 1.86 17.38 8.38
C LEU A 116 1.30 16.85 9.69
N PRO A 117 0.49 17.64 10.41
CA PRO A 117 -0.23 17.15 11.57
C PRO A 117 -1.08 15.93 11.22
N ILE A 118 -1.17 14.99 12.14
CA ILE A 118 -1.91 13.74 11.90
C ILE A 118 -3.37 13.99 11.50
N ALA A 119 -4.00 15.00 12.07
CA ALA A 119 -5.39 15.32 11.72
C ALA A 119 -5.54 15.66 10.23
N GLN A 120 -4.61 16.42 9.69
CA GLN A 120 -4.64 16.78 8.26
C GLN A 120 -4.38 15.56 7.38
N ARG A 121 -3.51 14.68 7.81
CA ARG A 121 -3.23 13.45 7.05
C ARG A 121 -4.45 12.52 7.05
N ILE A 122 -5.12 12.41 8.19
CA ILE A 122 -6.31 11.56 8.29
C ILE A 122 -7.42 12.03 7.37
N GLU A 123 -7.62 13.35 7.28
CA GLU A 123 -8.70 13.89 6.45
C GLU A 123 -8.42 13.79 4.97
N GLY A 124 -7.21 14.13 4.55
CA GLY A 124 -6.94 14.40 3.15
C GLY A 124 -6.12 13.36 2.42
N SER A 125 -5.38 12.52 3.12
CA SER A 125 -4.49 11.54 2.48
C SER A 125 -5.25 10.32 2.02
N CYS A 126 -4.82 9.75 0.89
CA CYS A 126 -5.27 8.42 0.50
C CYS A 126 -4.62 7.40 1.43
N LEU A 127 -5.40 6.43 1.85
CA LEU A 127 -4.92 5.34 2.70
C LEU A 127 -5.54 4.04 2.23
N VAL A 128 -4.71 3.07 1.91
CA VAL A 128 -5.13 1.81 1.34
C VAL A 128 -4.36 0.68 1.97
N GLU A 129 -5.05 -0.38 2.34
CA GLU A 129 -4.41 -1.64 2.67
C GLU A 129 -4.40 -2.53 1.44
N ILE A 130 -3.26 -3.18 1.17
CA ILE A 130 -3.18 -4.13 0.06
C ILE A 130 -2.96 -5.53 0.61
N THR A 131 -3.71 -6.49 0.05
CA THR A 131 -3.67 -7.90 0.44
C THR A 131 -3.15 -8.72 -0.72
N LEU A 132 -2.29 -9.69 -0.45
CA LEU A 132 -1.74 -10.55 -1.50
C LEU A 132 -2.84 -11.40 -2.12
N ARG A 133 -2.80 -11.55 -3.44
CA ARG A 133 -3.66 -12.48 -4.18
C ARG A 133 -2.85 -13.68 -4.62
N ASP A 134 -3.54 -14.78 -4.84
CA ASP A 134 -2.93 -15.91 -5.51
C ASP A 134 -2.56 -15.54 -6.94
N ALA A 135 -1.41 -15.98 -7.37
CA ALA A 135 -0.92 -15.70 -8.71
C ALA A 135 -1.69 -16.51 -9.75
#